data_b386a2019dda3a68f97f4ef0d4ed4c7b
#
_entry.id   b386a2019dda3a68f97f4ef0d4ed4c7b
#
_cell.length_a   1.000
_cell.length_b   1.000
_cell.length_c   1.000
_cell.angle_alpha   90.00
_cell.angle_beta   90.00
_cell.angle_gamma   90.00
#
_symmetry.space_group_name_H-M   'P 1'
#
loop_
_entity.id
_entity.type
_entity.pdbx_description
1 polymer ?
#
loop_
_entity_poly.entity_id
_entity_poly.type
_entity_poly.pdbx_seq_one_letter_code
_entity_poly.pdbx_strand_id
1 'polypeptide(L)'
;MLQNWINIALPKGRLGEKAYDIFEKIGYGCPSIHEAGRKLIFENEENGVRYFWVKPSDVAVYVERGAADVGVVGKDILLEQSSDVYELLDLGMGKCRMAVAGVKGERPDSEHTLRVATKFPNIAREFYRKQSREIDIIELHGSIEIAPILKMSDVIVDIVETGTTLRENNLEVIETVVPISARFIANKASYKFNNKRIKEMCDLIAQNIEKKDQ
;
A
#
# COMPACT_ATOMS: atom_id res chain seq x y z
N MET A 1 -19.99 -13.93 27.44
CA MET A 1 -19.95 -12.67 26.68
C MET A 1 -19.10 -12.94 25.43
N LEU A 2 -19.61 -12.68 24.23
CA LEU A 2 -18.80 -12.77 23.03
C LEU A 2 -17.70 -11.71 23.19
N GLN A 3 -16.45 -12.14 23.29
CA GLN A 3 -15.29 -11.25 23.34
C GLN A 3 -15.31 -10.42 22.04
N ASN A 4 -15.45 -9.10 22.16
CA ASN A 4 -15.53 -8.20 21.01
C ASN A 4 -14.12 -7.93 20.48
N TRP A 5 -13.52 -8.95 19.81
CA TRP A 5 -12.22 -8.86 19.18
C TRP A 5 -12.24 -7.83 18.06
N ILE A 6 -11.15 -7.06 17.94
CA ILE A 6 -10.85 -6.33 16.73
C ILE A 6 -9.71 -7.04 15.99
N ASN A 7 -9.95 -7.41 14.76
CA ASN A 7 -9.03 -8.15 13.91
C ASN A 7 -8.27 -7.15 13.04
N ILE A 8 -6.93 -7.15 13.12
CA ILE A 8 -6.06 -6.16 12.48
C ILE A 8 -5.12 -6.87 11.51
N ALA A 9 -5.24 -6.57 10.21
CA ALA A 9 -4.32 -7.08 9.20
C ALA A 9 -3.16 -6.12 9.00
N LEU A 10 -1.92 -6.61 9.17
CA LEU A 10 -0.69 -5.84 8.96
C LEU A 10 0.16 -6.45 7.84
N PRO A 11 0.80 -5.62 7.00
CA PRO A 11 1.72 -6.09 5.98
C PRO A 11 3.01 -6.61 6.63
N LYS A 12 3.52 -7.76 6.17
CA LYS A 12 4.87 -8.22 6.58
C LYS A 12 5.94 -7.21 6.16
N GLY A 13 6.93 -7.00 7.03
CA GLY A 13 8.08 -6.13 6.81
C GLY A 13 7.95 -4.75 7.44
N ARG A 14 8.88 -3.86 7.10
CA ARG A 14 9.10 -2.56 7.77
C ARG A 14 7.84 -1.69 7.95
N LEU A 15 6.93 -1.72 6.97
CA LEU A 15 5.71 -0.91 7.07
C LEU A 15 4.79 -1.44 8.18
N GLY A 16 4.62 -2.76 8.25
CA GLY A 16 3.78 -3.39 9.27
C GLY A 16 4.37 -3.24 10.68
N GLU A 17 5.69 -3.36 10.83
CA GLU A 17 6.38 -3.12 12.10
C GLU A 17 6.14 -1.69 12.59
N LYS A 18 6.35 -0.69 11.73
CA LYS A 18 6.06 0.72 12.06
C LYS A 18 4.59 0.98 12.36
N ALA A 19 3.70 0.30 11.68
CA ALA A 19 2.26 0.40 11.94
C ALA A 19 1.92 -0.23 13.30
N TYR A 20 2.49 -1.39 13.62
CA TYR A 20 2.31 -2.03 14.92
C TYR A 20 2.77 -1.12 16.07
N ASP A 21 3.92 -0.46 15.94
CA ASP A 21 4.42 0.51 16.93
C ASP A 21 3.40 1.62 17.25
N ILE A 22 2.61 2.04 16.27
CA ILE A 22 1.53 3.01 16.48
C ILE A 22 0.40 2.37 17.27
N PHE A 23 -0.07 1.18 16.89
CA PHE A 23 -1.12 0.47 17.58
C PHE A 23 -0.75 0.16 19.03
N GLU A 24 0.47 -0.25 19.30
CA GLU A 24 0.97 -0.49 20.65
C GLU A 24 0.92 0.78 21.50
N LYS A 25 1.39 1.93 20.97
CA LYS A 25 1.38 3.23 21.68
C LYS A 25 -0.01 3.74 22.02
N ILE A 26 -1.00 3.40 21.23
CA ILE A 26 -2.40 3.80 21.48
C ILE A 26 -3.20 2.78 22.30
N GLY A 27 -2.52 1.80 22.92
CA GLY A 27 -3.14 0.83 23.85
C GLY A 27 -3.64 -0.45 23.19
N TYR A 28 -3.33 -0.72 21.93
CA TYR A 28 -3.69 -1.95 21.21
C TYR A 28 -2.51 -2.92 21.08
N GLY A 29 -1.57 -2.89 22.03
CA GLY A 29 -0.41 -3.76 22.03
C GLY A 29 -0.75 -5.25 22.15
N CYS A 30 0.12 -6.10 21.59
CA CYS A 30 0.04 -7.56 21.65
C CYS A 30 1.46 -8.12 21.82
N PRO A 31 1.95 -8.30 23.07
CA PRO A 31 3.35 -8.68 23.34
C PRO A 31 3.82 -9.93 22.62
N SER A 32 2.94 -10.92 22.41
CA SER A 32 3.26 -12.15 21.69
C SER A 32 3.67 -11.94 20.23
N ILE A 33 3.44 -10.75 19.65
CA ILE A 33 3.81 -10.44 18.25
C ILE A 33 5.32 -10.40 18.04
N HIS A 34 6.10 -10.18 19.12
CA HIS A 34 7.56 -10.15 19.11
C HIS A 34 8.19 -11.52 19.35
N GLU A 35 7.39 -12.55 19.63
CA GLU A 35 7.88 -13.91 19.85
C GLU A 35 8.46 -14.48 18.55
N ALA A 36 9.68 -15.02 18.63
CA ALA A 36 10.31 -15.69 17.50
C ALA A 36 9.51 -16.93 17.09
N GLY A 37 9.24 -17.08 15.79
CA GLY A 37 8.54 -18.26 15.29
C GLY A 37 7.90 -18.09 13.92
N ARG A 38 7.09 -19.08 13.53
CA ARG A 38 6.33 -19.08 12.28
C ARG A 38 4.85 -18.75 12.49
N LYS A 39 4.49 -18.29 13.67
CA LYS A 39 3.12 -17.88 14.00
C LYS A 39 2.70 -16.69 13.13
N LEU A 40 1.48 -16.70 12.66
CA LEU A 40 0.92 -15.66 11.77
C LEU A 40 -0.25 -14.90 12.40
N ILE A 41 -0.78 -15.43 13.52
CA ILE A 41 -1.92 -14.85 14.25
C ILE A 41 -1.47 -14.66 15.69
N PHE A 42 -1.65 -13.47 16.21
CA PHE A 42 -1.28 -13.06 17.57
C PHE A 42 -2.46 -12.44 18.26
N GLU A 43 -2.68 -12.79 19.52
CA GLU A 43 -3.87 -12.42 20.28
C GLU A 43 -3.48 -11.82 21.62
N ASN A 44 -4.18 -10.76 22.01
CA ASN A 44 -4.15 -10.21 23.35
C ASN A 44 -5.58 -10.04 23.86
N GLU A 45 -5.96 -10.88 24.82
CA GLU A 45 -7.31 -10.91 25.40
C GLU A 45 -7.62 -9.64 26.22
N GLU A 46 -6.63 -9.08 26.91
CA GLU A 46 -6.82 -7.87 27.73
C GLU A 46 -7.27 -6.69 26.87
N ASN A 47 -6.63 -6.52 25.70
CA ASN A 47 -6.96 -5.43 24.77
C ASN A 47 -8.05 -5.83 23.78
N GLY A 48 -8.44 -7.11 23.73
CA GLY A 48 -9.40 -7.64 22.76
C GLY A 48 -8.93 -7.44 21.32
N VAL A 49 -7.65 -7.71 21.02
CA VAL A 49 -7.05 -7.53 19.70
C VAL A 49 -6.47 -8.82 19.15
N ARG A 50 -6.60 -9.00 17.83
CA ARG A 50 -5.99 -10.08 17.10
C ARG A 50 -5.30 -9.51 15.87
N TYR A 51 -4.00 -9.82 15.71
CA TYR A 51 -3.18 -9.39 14.59
C TYR A 51 -2.91 -10.52 13.61
N PHE A 52 -2.89 -10.18 12.32
CA PHE A 52 -2.46 -11.09 11.25
C PHE A 52 -1.31 -10.46 10.48
N TRP A 53 -0.21 -11.21 10.29
CA TRP A 53 0.85 -10.85 9.36
C TRP A 53 0.58 -11.46 7.99
N VAL A 54 0.28 -10.64 7.00
CA VAL A 54 -0.01 -11.06 5.63
C VAL A 54 0.92 -10.40 4.62
N LYS A 55 0.91 -10.84 3.36
CA LYS A 55 1.63 -10.11 2.31
C LYS A 55 1.03 -8.72 2.14
N PRO A 56 1.85 -7.68 1.81
CA PRO A 56 1.33 -6.33 1.59
C PRO A 56 0.17 -6.27 0.58
N SER A 57 0.24 -7.05 -0.51
CA SER A 57 -0.81 -7.15 -1.52
C SER A 57 -2.13 -7.74 -1.02
N ASP A 58 -2.10 -8.46 0.09
CA ASP A 58 -3.26 -9.24 0.55
C ASP A 58 -4.04 -8.52 1.66
N VAL A 59 -3.44 -7.52 2.32
CA VAL A 59 -4.07 -6.81 3.45
C VAL A 59 -5.46 -6.30 3.08
N ALA A 60 -5.59 -5.60 1.96
CA ALA A 60 -6.86 -5.04 1.52
C ALA A 60 -7.93 -6.12 1.30
N VAL A 61 -7.54 -7.28 0.76
CA VAL A 61 -8.43 -8.43 0.56
C VAL A 61 -8.95 -9.00 1.89
N TYR A 62 -8.06 -9.14 2.92
CA TYR A 62 -8.48 -9.60 4.24
C TYR A 62 -9.47 -8.63 4.90
N VAL A 63 -9.27 -7.33 4.73
CA VAL A 63 -10.18 -6.31 5.24
C VAL A 63 -11.48 -6.30 4.44
N GLU A 64 -11.43 -6.29 3.12
CA GLU A 64 -12.61 -6.30 2.25
C GLU A 64 -13.52 -7.50 2.52
N ARG A 65 -12.94 -8.69 2.70
CA ARG A 65 -13.67 -9.93 2.99
C ARG A 65 -14.12 -10.06 4.44
N GLY A 66 -13.82 -9.11 5.32
CA GLY A 66 -14.23 -9.12 6.73
C GLY A 66 -13.47 -10.12 7.60
N ALA A 67 -12.38 -10.71 7.11
CA ALA A 67 -11.47 -11.50 7.94
C ALA A 67 -10.69 -10.62 8.92
N ALA A 68 -10.42 -9.39 8.52
CA ALA A 68 -9.93 -8.33 9.39
C ALA A 68 -10.94 -7.17 9.42
N ASP A 69 -11.11 -6.56 10.60
CA ASP A 69 -11.96 -5.38 10.78
C ASP A 69 -11.29 -4.12 10.24
N VAL A 70 -9.98 -4.04 10.46
CA VAL A 70 -9.12 -2.94 10.04
C VAL A 70 -7.78 -3.44 9.53
N GLY A 71 -7.03 -2.57 8.83
CA GLY A 71 -5.69 -2.91 8.38
C GLY A 71 -4.87 -1.70 7.97
N VAL A 72 -3.59 -1.94 7.68
CA VAL A 72 -2.68 -0.94 7.13
C VAL A 72 -2.14 -1.43 5.79
N VAL A 73 -2.29 -0.61 4.76
CA VAL A 73 -1.92 -0.97 3.39
C VAL A 73 -1.39 0.24 2.63
N GLY A 74 -0.53 0.04 1.64
CA GLY A 74 -0.10 1.10 0.74
C GLY A 74 -1.23 1.59 -0.17
N LYS A 75 -1.25 2.89 -0.48
CA LYS A 75 -2.22 3.49 -1.40
C LYS A 75 -2.14 2.88 -2.81
N ASP A 76 -0.96 2.43 -3.23
CA ASP A 76 -0.72 1.71 -4.48
C ASP A 76 -1.58 0.45 -4.59
N ILE A 77 -1.66 -0.35 -3.54
CA ILE A 77 -2.48 -1.57 -3.51
C ILE A 77 -3.97 -1.24 -3.60
N LEU A 78 -4.43 -0.20 -2.87
CA LEU A 78 -5.83 0.22 -2.94
C LEU A 78 -6.23 0.68 -4.34
N LEU A 79 -5.36 1.44 -5.00
CA LEU A 79 -5.58 1.91 -6.36
C LEU A 79 -5.55 0.76 -7.38
N GLU A 80 -4.58 -0.14 -7.25
CA GLU A 80 -4.42 -1.25 -8.18
C GLU A 80 -5.57 -2.25 -8.08
N GLN A 81 -6.00 -2.60 -6.85
CA GLN A 81 -7.03 -3.60 -6.62
C GLN A 81 -8.45 -3.03 -6.64
N SER A 82 -8.60 -1.70 -6.57
CA SER A 82 -9.92 -1.04 -6.43
C SER A 82 -10.75 -1.62 -5.27
N SER A 83 -10.07 -1.90 -4.14
CA SER A 83 -10.65 -2.60 -2.99
C SER A 83 -11.84 -1.88 -2.38
N ASP A 84 -12.92 -2.61 -2.09
CA ASP A 84 -14.17 -2.08 -1.50
C ASP A 84 -14.08 -1.94 0.02
N VAL A 85 -13.23 -1.02 0.50
CA VAL A 85 -12.98 -0.72 1.92
C VAL A 85 -13.16 0.77 2.20
N TYR A 86 -13.28 1.14 3.48
CA TYR A 86 -13.12 2.53 3.88
C TYR A 86 -11.65 2.87 4.09
N GLU A 87 -11.17 3.89 3.39
CA GLU A 87 -9.89 4.53 3.65
C GLU A 87 -10.12 5.62 4.71
N LEU A 88 -9.60 5.41 5.92
CA LEU A 88 -9.92 6.25 7.08
C LEU A 88 -8.88 7.33 7.35
N LEU A 89 -7.58 6.99 7.25
CA LEU A 89 -6.48 7.91 7.54
C LEU A 89 -5.30 7.68 6.59
N ASP A 90 -4.63 8.77 6.22
CA ASP A 90 -3.26 8.74 5.71
C ASP A 90 -2.29 8.71 6.90
N LEU A 91 -1.50 7.66 7.02
CA LEU A 91 -0.57 7.48 8.13
C LEU A 91 0.74 8.27 7.94
N GLY A 92 0.94 8.89 6.78
CA GLY A 92 2.15 9.66 6.47
C GLY A 92 3.43 8.81 6.40
N MET A 93 3.31 7.48 6.42
CA MET A 93 4.42 6.52 6.40
C MET A 93 4.62 5.91 5.02
N GLY A 94 5.85 5.45 4.74
CA GLY A 94 6.18 4.80 3.46
C GLY A 94 5.93 5.72 2.27
N LYS A 95 6.19 7.03 2.43
CA LYS A 95 6.00 8.03 1.38
C LYS A 95 6.86 7.72 0.17
N CYS A 96 6.22 7.55 -0.97
CA CYS A 96 6.82 7.38 -2.28
C CYS A 96 5.86 7.92 -3.35
N ARG A 97 6.12 7.65 -4.61
CA ARG A 97 5.19 8.01 -5.69
C ARG A 97 5.12 6.91 -6.73
N MET A 98 3.97 6.74 -7.34
CA MET A 98 3.84 6.05 -8.61
C MET A 98 4.29 7.00 -9.70
N ALA A 99 5.18 6.56 -10.59
CA ALA A 99 5.74 7.40 -11.63
C ALA A 99 5.90 6.64 -12.95
N VAL A 100 5.86 7.39 -14.05
CA VAL A 100 6.32 6.95 -15.35
C VAL A 100 7.82 7.20 -15.42
N ALA A 101 8.61 6.20 -15.81
CA ALA A 101 10.05 6.35 -16.04
C ALA A 101 10.46 5.68 -17.36
N GLY A 102 11.52 6.15 -17.96
CA GLY A 102 12.06 5.64 -19.21
C GLY A 102 13.55 5.85 -19.31
N VAL A 103 14.16 5.44 -20.42
CA VAL A 103 15.60 5.63 -20.67
C VAL A 103 15.92 7.13 -20.70
N LYS A 104 16.98 7.51 -19.99
CA LYS A 104 17.38 8.91 -19.84
C LYS A 104 17.64 9.56 -21.19
N GLY A 105 16.99 10.71 -21.42
CA GLY A 105 17.09 11.46 -22.65
C GLY A 105 16.22 10.96 -23.80
N GLU A 106 15.60 9.79 -23.67
CA GLU A 106 14.62 9.29 -24.63
C GLU A 106 13.22 9.76 -24.27
N ARG A 107 12.38 10.02 -25.28
CA ARG A 107 10.95 10.29 -25.10
C ARG A 107 10.16 9.37 -25.99
N PRO A 108 9.10 8.73 -25.45
CA PRO A 108 8.26 7.86 -26.26
C PRO A 108 7.62 8.64 -27.41
N ASP A 109 7.58 8.01 -28.57
CA ASP A 109 6.87 8.52 -29.72
C ASP A 109 5.36 8.65 -29.42
N SER A 110 4.76 9.73 -29.89
CA SER A 110 3.33 9.98 -29.76
C SER A 110 2.49 9.25 -30.81
N GLU A 111 3.10 8.81 -31.91
CA GLU A 111 2.40 8.21 -33.07
C GLU A 111 2.12 6.71 -32.92
N HIS A 112 2.86 6.04 -32.04
CA HIS A 112 2.71 4.60 -31.84
C HIS A 112 2.04 4.26 -30.49
N THR A 113 1.40 3.09 -30.44
CA THR A 113 0.90 2.52 -29.18
C THR A 113 2.05 2.37 -28.20
N LEU A 114 1.92 3.02 -27.02
CA LEU A 114 2.96 3.05 -26.00
C LEU A 114 3.04 1.72 -25.25
N ARG A 115 4.21 1.08 -25.29
CA ARG A 115 4.45 -0.15 -24.51
C ARG A 115 4.86 0.21 -23.08
N VAL A 116 4.08 -0.25 -22.11
CA VAL A 116 4.24 0.08 -20.69
C VAL A 116 4.49 -1.19 -19.89
N ALA A 117 5.69 -1.35 -19.35
CA ALA A 117 5.97 -2.44 -18.41
C ALA A 117 5.63 -1.98 -16.98
N THR A 118 4.88 -2.81 -16.24
CA THR A 118 4.41 -2.45 -14.90
C THR A 118 3.98 -3.68 -14.09
N LYS A 119 4.05 -3.54 -12.77
CA LYS A 119 3.40 -4.41 -11.80
C LYS A 119 1.98 -3.90 -11.45
N PHE A 120 1.61 -2.73 -11.93
CA PHE A 120 0.39 -2.01 -11.58
C PHE A 120 -0.44 -1.70 -12.84
N PRO A 121 -0.95 -2.75 -13.54
CA PRO A 121 -1.65 -2.58 -14.80
C PRO A 121 -2.90 -1.70 -14.72
N ASN A 122 -3.65 -1.74 -13.62
CA ASN A 122 -4.87 -0.95 -13.48
C ASN A 122 -4.56 0.53 -13.25
N ILE A 123 -3.53 0.84 -12.45
CA ILE A 123 -3.05 2.21 -12.27
C ILE A 123 -2.56 2.78 -13.59
N ALA A 124 -1.76 2.01 -14.35
CA ALA A 124 -1.26 2.45 -15.65
C ALA A 124 -2.38 2.70 -16.65
N ARG A 125 -3.36 1.76 -16.76
CA ARG A 125 -4.53 1.95 -17.64
C ARG A 125 -5.31 3.21 -17.31
N GLU A 126 -5.61 3.42 -16.03
CA GLU A 126 -6.40 4.56 -15.58
C GLU A 126 -5.67 5.89 -15.83
N PHE A 127 -4.35 5.91 -15.62
CA PHE A 127 -3.51 7.07 -15.89
C PHE A 127 -3.52 7.47 -17.35
N TYR A 128 -3.22 6.53 -18.26
CA TYR A 128 -3.17 6.81 -19.70
C TYR A 128 -4.57 6.99 -20.32
N ARG A 129 -5.60 6.35 -19.76
CA ARG A 129 -7.00 6.59 -20.16
C ARG A 129 -7.40 8.06 -19.97
N LYS A 130 -6.96 8.69 -18.86
CA LYS A 130 -7.20 10.13 -18.60
C LYS A 130 -6.50 11.04 -19.62
N GLN A 131 -5.41 10.56 -20.19
CA GLN A 131 -4.66 11.29 -21.23
C GLN A 131 -5.13 10.92 -22.66
N SER A 132 -6.16 10.09 -22.80
CA SER A 132 -6.64 9.58 -24.08
C SER A 132 -5.54 8.92 -24.92
N ARG A 133 -4.55 8.28 -24.26
CA ARG A 133 -3.44 7.61 -24.91
C ARG A 133 -3.62 6.10 -24.88
N GLU A 134 -3.50 5.48 -26.06
CA GLU A 134 -3.50 4.03 -26.20
C GLU A 134 -2.19 3.43 -25.73
N ILE A 135 -2.26 2.33 -24.96
CA ILE A 135 -1.12 1.65 -24.39
C ILE A 135 -1.21 0.13 -24.58
N ASP A 136 -0.05 -0.51 -24.70
CA ASP A 136 0.15 -1.96 -24.62
C ASP A 136 0.83 -2.27 -23.28
N ILE A 137 0.17 -3.05 -22.42
CA ILE A 137 0.67 -3.35 -21.07
C ILE A 137 1.42 -4.68 -21.06
N ILE A 138 2.66 -4.61 -20.58
CA ILE A 138 3.50 -5.75 -20.31
C ILE A 138 3.56 -5.92 -18.79
N GLU A 139 2.78 -6.85 -18.26
CA GLU A 139 2.73 -7.10 -16.82
C GLU A 139 3.96 -7.89 -16.37
N LEU A 140 4.72 -7.32 -15.42
CA LEU A 140 5.89 -7.90 -14.80
C LEU A 140 5.76 -7.86 -13.28
N HIS A 141 6.41 -8.81 -12.59
CA HIS A 141 6.29 -8.95 -11.14
C HIS A 141 7.53 -8.49 -10.35
N GLY A 142 8.60 -8.08 -11.03
CA GLY A 142 9.84 -7.57 -10.44
C GLY A 142 10.87 -7.21 -11.49
N SER A 143 11.92 -6.46 -11.09
CA SER A 143 12.99 -5.96 -11.98
C SER A 143 12.46 -5.26 -13.23
N ILE A 144 11.43 -4.46 -13.04
CA ILE A 144 10.68 -3.81 -14.12
C ILE A 144 11.57 -2.83 -14.91
N GLU A 145 12.60 -2.27 -14.26
CA GLU A 145 13.55 -1.34 -14.81
C GLU A 145 14.35 -1.92 -16.00
N ILE A 146 14.43 -3.24 -16.10
CA ILE A 146 15.15 -3.92 -17.19
C ILE A 146 14.38 -3.79 -18.52
N ALA A 147 13.06 -3.70 -18.49
CA ALA A 147 12.22 -3.75 -19.67
C ALA A 147 12.53 -2.66 -20.70
N PRO A 148 12.64 -1.36 -20.35
CA PRO A 148 13.00 -0.33 -21.33
C PRO A 148 14.45 -0.44 -21.80
N ILE A 149 15.38 -0.90 -20.94
CA ILE A 149 16.78 -1.10 -21.31
C ILE A 149 16.92 -2.15 -22.42
N LEU A 150 16.16 -3.23 -22.32
CA LEU A 150 16.09 -4.30 -23.33
C LEU A 150 15.12 -3.99 -24.49
N LYS A 151 14.57 -2.78 -24.55
CA LYS A 151 13.60 -2.35 -25.57
C LYS A 151 12.32 -3.21 -25.63
N MET A 152 12.00 -3.89 -24.54
CA MET A 152 10.78 -4.64 -24.38
C MET A 152 9.59 -3.70 -24.16
N SER A 153 9.79 -2.58 -23.47
CA SER A 153 8.83 -1.49 -23.30
C SER A 153 9.45 -0.14 -23.62
N ASP A 154 8.64 0.86 -23.82
CA ASP A 154 9.08 2.25 -24.05
C ASP A 154 9.25 2.98 -22.71
N VAL A 155 8.37 2.67 -21.75
CA VAL A 155 8.38 3.21 -20.40
C VAL A 155 8.00 2.12 -19.38
N ILE A 156 8.22 2.47 -18.12
CA ILE A 156 7.67 1.72 -16.97
C ILE A 156 6.72 2.61 -16.18
N VAL A 157 5.75 1.99 -15.48
CA VAL A 157 4.96 2.62 -14.42
C VAL A 157 5.24 1.84 -13.15
N ASP A 158 5.92 2.47 -12.19
CA ASP A 158 6.35 1.79 -10.97
C ASP A 158 6.48 2.76 -9.79
N ILE A 159 6.67 2.19 -8.60
CA ILE A 159 6.92 2.93 -7.36
C ILE A 159 8.33 3.48 -7.36
N VAL A 160 8.44 4.77 -7.08
CA VAL A 160 9.72 5.47 -6.95
C VAL A 160 9.79 6.14 -5.57
N GLU A 161 10.69 5.67 -4.71
CA GLU A 161 10.98 6.29 -3.42
C GLU A 161 12.06 7.37 -3.59
N THR A 162 13.32 6.98 -3.74
CA THR A 162 14.46 7.88 -3.92
C THR A 162 14.91 8.05 -5.36
N GLY A 163 14.49 7.17 -6.24
CA GLY A 163 14.90 7.09 -7.65
C GLY A 163 16.32 6.58 -7.85
N THR A 164 16.97 6.02 -6.83
CA THR A 164 18.34 5.50 -6.93
C THR A 164 18.43 4.37 -7.95
N THR A 165 17.53 3.37 -7.86
CA THR A 165 17.48 2.25 -8.82
C THR A 165 17.34 2.73 -10.26
N LEU A 166 16.49 3.74 -10.50
CA LEU A 166 16.33 4.30 -11.84
C LEU A 166 17.66 4.91 -12.35
N ARG A 167 18.31 5.75 -11.53
CA ARG A 167 19.57 6.39 -11.90
C ARG A 167 20.69 5.40 -12.17
N GLU A 168 20.81 4.36 -11.34
CA GLU A 168 21.82 3.31 -11.51
C GLU A 168 21.61 2.49 -12.80
N ASN A 169 20.39 2.45 -13.32
CA ASN A 169 20.02 1.76 -14.55
C ASN A 169 19.81 2.71 -15.74
N ASN A 170 20.35 3.93 -15.68
CA ASN A 170 20.23 4.95 -16.76
C ASN A 170 18.77 5.28 -17.14
N LEU A 171 17.86 5.23 -16.15
CA LEU A 171 16.47 5.65 -16.28
C LEU A 171 16.24 6.97 -15.56
N GLU A 172 15.24 7.71 -16.01
CA GLU A 172 14.75 8.91 -15.34
C GLU A 172 13.23 8.93 -15.21
N VAL A 173 12.74 9.62 -14.18
CA VAL A 173 11.31 9.88 -14.04
C VAL A 173 10.88 10.88 -15.11
N ILE A 174 9.89 10.51 -15.88
CA ILE A 174 9.27 11.34 -16.91
C ILE A 174 8.11 12.14 -16.31
N GLU A 175 7.24 11.46 -15.56
CA GLU A 175 6.02 12.05 -14.99
C GLU A 175 5.63 11.35 -13.68
N THR A 176 5.05 12.10 -12.75
CA THR A 176 4.48 11.54 -11.52
C THR A 176 3.00 11.24 -11.74
N VAL A 177 2.60 9.99 -11.47
CA VAL A 177 1.21 9.53 -11.60
C VAL A 177 0.40 9.92 -10.37
N VAL A 178 0.87 9.50 -9.17
CA VAL A 178 0.18 9.77 -7.91
C VAL A 178 1.13 9.61 -6.72
N PRO A 179 1.02 10.45 -5.67
CA PRO A 179 1.72 10.22 -4.41
C PRO A 179 1.16 9.00 -3.68
N ILE A 180 2.05 8.24 -3.04
CA ILE A 180 1.74 7.01 -2.31
C ILE A 180 2.18 7.17 -0.87
N SER A 181 1.35 6.69 0.06
CA SER A 181 1.66 6.52 1.48
C SER A 181 0.80 5.41 2.07
N ALA A 182 1.11 4.97 3.28
CA ALA A 182 0.32 3.97 3.99
C ALA A 182 -1.03 4.54 4.43
N ARG A 183 -2.06 3.71 4.32
CA ARG A 183 -3.44 4.04 4.68
C ARG A 183 -3.93 3.12 5.79
N PHE A 184 -4.62 3.69 6.77
CA PHE A 184 -5.44 2.94 7.70
C PHE A 184 -6.80 2.71 7.05
N ILE A 185 -7.21 1.45 6.93
CA ILE A 185 -8.43 1.04 6.24
C ILE A 185 -9.34 0.23 7.15
N ALA A 186 -10.64 0.21 6.85
CA ALA A 186 -11.61 -0.59 7.56
C ALA A 186 -12.58 -1.34 6.63
N ASN A 187 -12.99 -2.52 7.05
CA ASN A 187 -14.11 -3.22 6.46
C ASN A 187 -15.39 -2.41 6.66
N LYS A 188 -16.22 -2.28 5.62
CA LYS A 188 -17.44 -1.46 5.66
C LYS A 188 -18.48 -1.93 6.67
N ALA A 189 -18.66 -3.25 6.79
CA ALA A 189 -19.58 -3.82 7.77
C ALA A 189 -19.04 -3.66 9.20
N SER A 190 -17.76 -4.00 9.42
CA SER A 190 -17.11 -3.82 10.73
C SER A 190 -17.13 -2.36 11.17
N TYR A 191 -16.88 -1.42 10.24
CA TYR A 191 -16.99 0.01 10.54
C TYR A 191 -18.40 0.41 11.00
N LYS A 192 -19.43 -0.19 10.42
CA LYS A 192 -20.82 0.07 10.82
C LYS A 192 -21.15 -0.51 12.22
N PHE A 193 -20.73 -1.74 12.50
CA PHE A 193 -21.07 -2.44 13.73
C PHE A 193 -20.15 -2.09 14.90
N ASN A 194 -18.87 -1.81 14.66
CA ASN A 194 -17.84 -1.45 15.65
C ASN A 194 -17.43 0.03 15.55
N ASN A 195 -18.32 0.89 15.08
CA ASN A 195 -18.05 2.29 14.75
C ASN A 195 -17.32 3.05 15.86
N LYS A 196 -17.80 2.94 17.10
CA LYS A 196 -17.22 3.64 18.24
C LYS A 196 -15.74 3.30 18.44
N ARG A 197 -15.40 2.01 18.43
CA ARG A 197 -14.02 1.53 18.65
C ARG A 197 -13.10 1.90 17.49
N ILE A 198 -13.57 1.76 16.24
CA ILE A 198 -12.77 2.10 15.06
C ILE A 198 -12.53 3.60 14.97
N LYS A 199 -13.51 4.44 15.30
CA LYS A 199 -13.34 5.89 15.37
C LYS A 199 -12.35 6.30 16.46
N GLU A 200 -12.46 5.73 17.65
CA GLU A 200 -11.52 5.96 18.74
C GLU A 200 -10.07 5.60 18.32
N MET A 201 -9.89 4.47 17.63
CA MET A 201 -8.59 4.11 17.03
C MET A 201 -8.11 5.18 16.05
N CYS A 202 -8.98 5.65 15.14
CA CYS A 202 -8.62 6.71 14.19
C CYS A 202 -8.15 7.97 14.90
N ASP A 203 -8.88 8.43 15.91
CA ASP A 203 -8.56 9.65 16.65
C ASP A 203 -7.23 9.52 17.38
N LEU A 204 -6.98 8.38 18.04
CA LEU A 204 -5.72 8.10 18.73
C LEU A 204 -4.54 8.00 17.76
N ILE A 205 -4.72 7.36 16.60
CA ILE A 205 -3.71 7.28 15.54
C ILE A 205 -3.38 8.68 15.02
N ALA A 206 -4.39 9.49 14.69
CA ALA A 206 -4.20 10.85 14.19
C ALA A 206 -3.40 11.70 15.17
N GLN A 207 -3.76 11.69 16.47
CA GLN A 207 -3.03 12.40 17.52
C GLN A 207 -1.57 11.92 17.68
N ASN A 208 -1.30 10.61 17.44
CA ASN A 208 0.06 10.07 17.52
C ASN A 208 0.92 10.50 16.33
N ILE A 209 0.32 10.66 15.16
CA ILE A 209 1.02 11.12 13.94
C ILE A 209 1.37 12.60 14.06
N GLU A 210 0.42 13.46 14.46
CA GLU A 210 0.63 14.91 14.61
C GLU A 210 1.75 15.25 15.62
N LYS A 211 1.89 14.47 16.71
CA LYS A 211 2.97 14.63 17.70
C LYS A 211 4.36 14.28 17.16
N LYS A 212 4.47 13.54 16.06
CA LYS A 212 5.76 13.19 15.45
C LYS A 212 6.26 14.23 14.45
N ASP A 213 5.36 15.08 13.95
CA ASP A 213 5.67 16.12 12.95
C ASP A 213 6.03 17.47 13.63
N GLN A 214 5.96 17.53 14.96
CA GLN A 214 6.41 18.64 15.81
C GLN A 214 7.77 18.35 16.45
#